data_462f9822903edc7d0a6f02006fc0919d
#
_entry.id   462f9822903edc7d0a6f02006fc0919d
#
_cell.length_a   1.000
_cell.length_b   1.000
_cell.length_c   1.000
_cell.angle_alpha   90.00
_cell.angle_beta   90.00
_cell.angle_gamma   90.00
#
_symmetry.space_group_name_H-M   'P 1'
#
loop_
_entity.id
_entity.type
_entity.pdbx_description
1 polymer ?
#
loop_
_entity_poly.entity_id
_entity_poly.type
_entity_poly.pdbx_seq_one_letter_code
_entity_poly.pdbx_strand_id
1 'polypeptide(L)'
;MKTIYTVFLLLLLLSCTSSSEKLAWEIANNSQTNKKELTRFLEHYKTNKDKDKYKAACFLIENMPNKYSINGKEQKIYDIDIVKADSLIKSLEHSFFLKEKSPYLKNYTFEQFCEYILPYRVADESLQYYWKWDCSRKFEKQCTNDIIQTAQNINAQIKIELSPEFYKDTLKSYSSIIKTGYGKCDDRTALVTMALRSVGIPAAFEFVPYWGSNNNGYSFVSIILPDNKIYPLQNTDKQANGDYYLSRKTPKIY
;
A
#
# COMPACT_ATOMS: atom_id res chain seq x y z
N MET A 1 -44.37 13.22 -2.91
CA MET A 1 -43.70 11.94 -2.62
C MET A 1 -42.26 11.87 -3.16
N LYS A 2 -41.94 12.30 -4.40
CA LYS A 2 -40.58 12.29 -4.94
C LYS A 2 -39.56 13.10 -4.12
N THR A 3 -39.94 14.24 -3.56
CA THR A 3 -39.07 15.12 -2.76
C THR A 3 -38.64 14.49 -1.43
N ILE A 4 -39.47 13.68 -0.79
CA ILE A 4 -39.18 13.02 0.48
C ILE A 4 -38.13 11.90 0.28
N TYR A 5 -38.22 11.15 -0.83
CA TYR A 5 -37.22 10.12 -1.16
C TYR A 5 -35.83 10.71 -1.47
N THR A 6 -35.78 11.88 -2.12
CA THR A 6 -34.52 12.55 -2.42
C THR A 6 -33.82 13.05 -1.15
N VAL A 7 -34.57 13.59 -0.19
CA VAL A 7 -34.03 14.02 1.12
C VAL A 7 -33.57 12.82 1.96
N PHE A 8 -34.30 11.71 1.93
CA PHE A 8 -33.92 10.49 2.66
C PHE A 8 -32.67 9.83 2.05
N LEU A 9 -32.52 9.84 0.72
CA LEU A 9 -31.33 9.33 0.03
C LEU A 9 -30.09 10.22 0.30
N LEU A 10 -30.26 11.55 0.35
CA LEU A 10 -29.19 12.48 0.74
C LEU A 10 -28.75 12.29 2.20
N LEU A 11 -29.69 12.01 3.11
CA LEU A 11 -29.39 11.72 4.52
C LEU A 11 -28.64 10.39 4.70
N LEU A 12 -28.90 9.39 3.86
CA LEU A 12 -28.13 8.12 3.88
C LEU A 12 -26.70 8.29 3.39
N LEU A 13 -26.46 9.17 2.42
CA LEU A 13 -25.12 9.48 1.94
C LEU A 13 -24.31 10.30 2.95
N LEU A 14 -24.96 11.16 3.73
CA LEU A 14 -24.32 11.90 4.84
C LEU A 14 -23.99 10.98 6.04
N SER A 15 -24.78 9.92 6.26
CA SER A 15 -24.56 8.95 7.32
C SER A 15 -23.31 8.08 7.08
N CYS A 16 -22.97 7.77 5.83
CA CYS A 16 -21.82 6.91 5.51
C CYS A 16 -20.46 7.61 5.77
N THR A 17 -20.34 8.91 5.47
CA THR A 17 -19.15 9.71 5.79
C THR A 17 -18.99 9.92 7.29
N SER A 18 -20.08 10.03 8.04
CA SER A 18 -20.04 10.15 9.51
C SER A 18 -19.60 8.86 10.21
N SER A 19 -19.78 7.71 9.59
CA SER A 19 -19.42 6.39 10.15
C SER A 19 -17.91 6.18 10.18
N SER A 20 -17.20 6.38 9.06
CA SER A 20 -15.74 6.23 8.96
C SER A 20 -15.00 7.28 9.82
N GLU A 21 -15.44 8.54 9.80
CA GLU A 21 -14.90 9.57 10.67
C GLU A 21 -15.05 9.20 12.15
N LYS A 22 -16.26 8.80 12.56
CA LYS A 22 -16.53 8.39 13.94
C LYS A 22 -15.63 7.23 14.36
N LEU A 23 -15.49 6.21 13.52
CA LEU A 23 -14.65 5.05 13.79
C LEU A 23 -13.17 5.43 13.92
N ALA A 24 -12.65 6.27 13.02
CA ALA A 24 -11.27 6.75 13.08
C ALA A 24 -10.99 7.49 14.40
N TRP A 25 -11.90 8.37 14.83
CA TRP A 25 -11.77 9.07 16.12
C TRP A 25 -11.89 8.13 17.32
N GLU A 26 -12.76 7.15 17.26
CA GLU A 26 -12.89 6.13 18.30
C GLU A 26 -11.59 5.34 18.45
N ILE A 27 -11.03 4.84 17.36
CA ILE A 27 -9.73 4.13 17.33
C ILE A 27 -8.62 5.01 17.92
N ALA A 28 -8.50 6.26 17.44
CA ALA A 28 -7.46 7.18 17.91
C ALA A 28 -7.59 7.50 19.40
N ASN A 29 -8.81 7.71 19.90
CA ASN A 29 -9.08 8.04 21.30
C ASN A 29 -8.91 6.84 22.25
N ASN A 30 -9.12 5.61 21.76
CA ASN A 30 -8.99 4.39 22.55
C ASN A 30 -7.57 3.81 22.55
N SER A 31 -6.66 4.33 21.72
CA SER A 31 -5.24 3.95 21.78
C SER A 31 -4.66 4.37 23.15
N GLN A 32 -4.21 3.37 23.92
CA GLN A 32 -3.66 3.62 25.26
C GLN A 32 -2.25 4.23 25.20
N THR A 33 -1.46 3.83 24.22
CA THR A 33 -0.03 4.18 24.12
C THR A 33 0.24 5.38 23.22
N ASN A 34 -0.61 5.61 22.19
CA ASN A 34 -0.30 6.54 21.10
C ASN A 34 -1.42 7.54 20.77
N LYS A 35 -2.42 7.67 21.65
CA LYS A 35 -3.57 8.57 21.47
C LYS A 35 -3.16 9.96 20.97
N LYS A 36 -2.15 10.57 21.60
CA LYS A 36 -1.70 11.93 21.28
C LYS A 36 -1.26 12.07 19.80
N GLU A 37 -0.52 11.12 19.29
CA GLU A 37 -0.04 11.17 17.90
C GLU A 37 -1.18 10.94 16.89
N LEU A 38 -2.07 9.98 17.18
CA LEU A 38 -3.19 9.64 16.31
C LEU A 38 -4.23 10.79 16.25
N THR A 39 -4.58 11.37 17.39
CA THR A 39 -5.50 12.52 17.43
C THR A 39 -4.88 13.75 16.77
N ARG A 40 -3.59 14.03 17.00
CA ARG A 40 -2.86 15.13 16.32
C ARG A 40 -2.87 14.98 14.80
N PHE A 41 -2.73 13.76 14.29
CA PHE A 41 -2.80 13.48 12.85
C PHE A 41 -4.20 13.79 12.29
N LEU A 42 -5.27 13.34 12.95
CA LEU A 42 -6.64 13.63 12.52
C LEU A 42 -6.98 15.11 12.61
N GLU A 43 -6.61 15.77 13.72
CA GLU A 43 -6.83 17.21 13.93
C GLU A 43 -6.15 18.07 12.87
N HIS A 44 -4.94 17.69 12.44
CA HIS A 44 -4.20 18.39 11.39
C HIS A 44 -5.03 18.54 10.10
N TYR A 45 -5.80 17.52 9.73
CA TYR A 45 -6.62 17.56 8.51
C TYR A 45 -8.06 18.01 8.76
N LYS A 46 -8.60 17.82 9.97
CA LYS A 46 -9.96 18.25 10.31
C LYS A 46 -10.12 19.77 10.19
N THR A 47 -9.08 20.52 10.56
CA THR A 47 -9.05 21.98 10.46
C THR A 47 -8.71 22.49 9.06
N ASN A 48 -8.23 21.61 8.18
CA ASN A 48 -7.88 21.95 6.81
C ASN A 48 -9.13 21.98 5.92
N LYS A 49 -9.16 22.87 4.94
CA LYS A 49 -10.27 22.98 3.97
C LYS A 49 -10.33 21.79 2.99
N ASP A 50 -9.27 20.98 2.90
CA ASP A 50 -9.19 19.83 2.01
C ASP A 50 -9.90 18.61 2.62
N LYS A 51 -11.17 18.45 2.24
CA LYS A 51 -12.02 17.34 2.72
C LYS A 51 -11.50 15.96 2.30
N ASP A 52 -10.83 15.85 1.15
CA ASP A 52 -10.30 14.57 0.67
C ASP A 52 -9.10 14.14 1.50
N LYS A 53 -8.21 15.05 1.89
CA LYS A 53 -7.12 14.73 2.82
C LYS A 53 -7.64 14.29 4.18
N TYR A 54 -8.69 14.91 4.67
CA TYR A 54 -9.30 14.49 5.94
C TYR A 54 -9.92 13.08 5.85
N LYS A 55 -10.66 12.79 4.77
CA LYS A 55 -11.18 11.44 4.51
C LYS A 55 -10.05 10.41 4.41
N ALA A 56 -8.95 10.74 3.72
CA ALA A 56 -7.78 9.89 3.60
C ALA A 56 -7.10 9.65 4.96
N ALA A 57 -7.03 10.67 5.82
CA ALA A 57 -6.51 10.52 7.17
C ALA A 57 -7.40 9.59 8.02
N CYS A 58 -8.72 9.73 7.93
CA CYS A 58 -9.66 8.82 8.58
C CYS A 58 -9.49 7.38 8.08
N PHE A 59 -9.38 7.19 6.75
CA PHE A 59 -9.13 5.88 6.15
C PHE A 59 -7.86 5.21 6.69
N LEU A 60 -6.76 5.96 6.84
CA LEU A 60 -5.51 5.40 7.38
C LEU A 60 -5.67 4.94 8.84
N ILE A 61 -6.35 5.72 9.69
CA ILE A 61 -6.57 5.35 11.09
C ILE A 61 -7.55 4.19 11.21
N GLU A 62 -8.64 4.19 10.45
CA GLU A 62 -9.64 3.12 10.42
C GLU A 62 -9.02 1.75 10.08
N ASN A 63 -8.06 1.73 9.16
CA ASN A 63 -7.39 0.52 8.69
C ASN A 63 -6.08 0.20 9.44
N MET A 64 -5.76 0.89 10.54
CA MET A 64 -4.51 0.71 11.27
C MET A 64 -4.50 -0.43 12.32
N PRO A 65 -5.60 -0.76 13.03
CA PRO A 65 -5.54 -1.60 14.23
C PRO A 65 -4.84 -2.95 14.07
N ASN A 66 -4.94 -3.57 12.88
CA ASN A 66 -4.34 -4.88 12.60
C ASN A 66 -3.01 -4.79 11.83
N LYS A 67 -2.46 -3.58 11.68
CA LYS A 67 -1.16 -3.40 11.03
C LYS A 67 -0.05 -3.53 12.06
N TYR A 68 0.96 -4.34 11.75
CA TYR A 68 2.09 -4.57 12.63
C TYR A 68 3.37 -4.88 11.84
N SER A 69 4.49 -4.77 12.52
CA SER A 69 5.77 -5.34 12.10
C SER A 69 6.16 -6.47 13.06
N ILE A 70 7.02 -7.36 12.62
CA ILE A 70 7.59 -8.41 13.48
C ILE A 70 9.03 -8.03 13.78
N ASN A 71 9.42 -7.98 15.06
CA ASN A 71 10.80 -7.72 15.45
C ASN A 71 11.64 -9.01 15.46
N GLY A 72 12.96 -8.87 15.66
CA GLY A 72 13.87 -10.02 15.70
C GLY A 72 13.64 -11.02 16.85
N LYS A 73 12.65 -10.77 17.72
CA LYS A 73 12.18 -11.68 18.79
C LYS A 73 10.81 -12.29 18.46
N GLU A 74 10.39 -12.24 17.21
CA GLU A 74 9.08 -12.71 16.73
C GLU A 74 7.87 -12.04 17.39
N GLN A 75 8.07 -10.87 18.00
CA GLN A 75 6.99 -10.11 18.63
C GLN A 75 6.37 -9.14 17.65
N LYS A 76 5.02 -9.05 17.66
CA LYS A 76 4.27 -8.06 16.90
C LYS A 76 4.41 -6.68 17.54
N ILE A 77 4.80 -5.71 16.74
CA ILE A 77 4.81 -4.30 17.09
C ILE A 77 3.71 -3.62 16.28
N TYR A 78 2.60 -3.28 16.93
CA TYR A 78 1.45 -2.71 16.25
C TYR A 78 1.68 -1.25 15.89
N ASP A 79 1.29 -0.89 14.66
CA ASP A 79 1.46 0.46 14.15
C ASP A 79 0.72 1.49 15.00
N ILE A 80 -0.48 1.13 15.44
CA ILE A 80 -1.32 2.00 16.28
C ILE A 80 -0.61 2.46 17.56
N ASP A 81 0.38 1.70 18.04
CA ASP A 81 1.12 2.00 19.27
C ASP A 81 2.36 2.87 19.05
N ILE A 82 2.87 2.93 17.80
CA ILE A 82 4.21 3.51 17.54
C ILE A 82 4.26 4.61 16.48
N VAL A 83 3.25 4.70 15.59
CA VAL A 83 3.28 5.68 14.48
C VAL A 83 3.33 7.11 14.99
N LYS A 84 4.02 7.97 14.25
CA LYS A 84 4.11 9.40 14.55
C LYS A 84 3.28 10.23 13.59
N ALA A 85 2.55 11.21 14.11
CA ALA A 85 1.72 12.10 13.30
C ALA A 85 2.50 12.75 12.16
N ASP A 86 3.70 13.26 12.43
CA ASP A 86 4.52 13.92 11.40
C ASP A 86 4.91 12.97 10.26
N SER A 87 5.14 11.69 10.56
CA SER A 87 5.45 10.68 9.56
C SER A 87 4.23 10.36 8.69
N LEU A 88 3.05 10.22 9.32
CA LEU A 88 1.79 10.01 8.61
C LEU A 88 1.44 11.22 7.75
N ILE A 89 1.58 12.46 8.27
CA ILE A 89 1.36 13.69 7.52
C ILE A 89 2.26 13.72 6.28
N LYS A 90 3.57 13.54 6.44
CA LYS A 90 4.50 13.51 5.31
C LYS A 90 4.13 12.46 4.28
N SER A 91 3.78 11.25 4.73
CA SER A 91 3.39 10.15 3.82
C SER A 91 2.10 10.48 3.05
N LEU A 92 1.09 11.05 3.72
CA LEU A 92 -0.17 11.45 3.11
C LEU A 92 0.04 12.60 2.10
N GLU A 93 0.77 13.64 2.50
CA GLU A 93 1.07 14.78 1.61
C GLU A 93 1.80 14.33 0.34
N HIS A 94 2.77 13.41 0.46
CA HIS A 94 3.44 12.85 -0.70
C HIS A 94 2.46 12.07 -1.60
N SER A 95 1.55 11.30 -1.03
CA SER A 95 0.54 10.57 -1.81
C SER A 95 -0.40 11.53 -2.57
N PHE A 96 -0.80 12.64 -1.94
CA PHE A 96 -1.62 13.67 -2.61
C PHE A 96 -0.83 14.44 -3.68
N PHE A 97 0.45 14.70 -3.44
CA PHE A 97 1.34 15.23 -4.49
C PHE A 97 1.36 14.31 -5.72
N LEU A 98 1.47 12.99 -5.51
CA LEU A 98 1.37 12.02 -6.62
C LEU A 98 -0.01 12.03 -7.28
N LYS A 99 -1.10 12.15 -6.51
CA LYS A 99 -2.46 12.23 -7.05
C LYS A 99 -2.63 13.41 -8.02
N GLU A 100 -1.97 14.52 -7.73
CA GLU A 100 -2.01 15.73 -8.58
C GLU A 100 -1.05 15.67 -9.78
N LYS A 101 0.13 15.09 -9.59
CA LYS A 101 1.24 15.18 -10.57
C LYS A 101 1.40 13.95 -11.44
N SER A 102 1.05 12.75 -10.94
CA SER A 102 1.25 11.54 -11.70
C SER A 102 0.25 11.42 -12.86
N PRO A 103 0.72 11.19 -14.09
CA PRO A 103 -0.14 10.98 -15.25
C PRO A 103 -0.99 9.71 -15.10
N TYR A 104 -0.54 8.75 -14.28
CA TYR A 104 -1.18 7.44 -14.14
C TYR A 104 -2.46 7.50 -13.31
N LEU A 105 -2.63 8.48 -12.39
CA LEU A 105 -3.73 8.51 -11.42
C LEU A 105 -4.98 9.25 -11.90
N LYS A 106 -5.00 9.82 -13.10
CA LYS A 106 -6.10 10.66 -13.60
C LYS A 106 -7.47 9.98 -13.63
N ASN A 107 -7.50 8.68 -13.88
CA ASN A 107 -8.74 7.91 -14.08
C ASN A 107 -9.07 6.97 -12.91
N TYR A 108 -8.38 7.12 -11.77
CA TYR A 108 -8.64 6.31 -10.58
C TYR A 108 -9.63 6.99 -9.65
N THR A 109 -10.46 6.19 -9.01
CA THR A 109 -11.37 6.68 -7.97
C THR A 109 -10.60 7.05 -6.70
N PHE A 110 -11.27 7.79 -5.81
CA PHE A 110 -10.68 8.13 -4.52
C PHE A 110 -10.43 6.88 -3.66
N GLU A 111 -11.32 5.91 -3.74
CA GLU A 111 -11.20 4.62 -3.04
C GLU A 111 -9.98 3.84 -3.53
N GLN A 112 -9.79 3.71 -4.85
CA GLN A 112 -8.60 3.08 -5.42
C GLN A 112 -7.31 3.78 -5.01
N PHE A 113 -7.31 5.11 -4.98
CA PHE A 113 -6.19 5.89 -4.47
C PHE A 113 -5.91 5.59 -2.99
N CYS A 114 -6.95 5.55 -2.14
CA CYS A 114 -6.82 5.24 -0.72
C CYS A 114 -6.30 3.83 -0.48
N GLU A 115 -6.66 2.87 -1.32
CA GLU A 115 -6.27 1.47 -1.15
C GLU A 115 -4.86 1.18 -1.67
N TYR A 116 -4.47 1.74 -2.82
CA TYR A 116 -3.26 1.32 -3.52
C TYR A 116 -2.12 2.35 -3.54
N ILE A 117 -2.35 3.61 -3.21
CA ILE A 117 -1.31 4.67 -3.21
C ILE A 117 -1.11 5.28 -1.84
N LEU A 118 -2.19 5.55 -1.13
CA LEU A 118 -2.17 6.21 0.17
C LEU A 118 -1.44 5.43 1.27
N PRO A 119 -1.51 4.08 1.38
CA PRO A 119 -0.95 3.36 2.51
C PRO A 119 0.54 3.63 2.70
N TYR A 120 0.95 3.78 3.97
CA TYR A 120 2.32 4.05 4.38
C TYR A 120 3.18 2.79 4.50
N ARG A 121 2.56 1.60 4.39
CA ARG A 121 3.20 0.29 4.35
C ARG A 121 2.63 -0.57 3.23
N VAL A 122 3.33 -1.65 2.89
CA VAL A 122 2.93 -2.59 1.84
C VAL A 122 2.45 -3.91 2.46
N ALA A 123 3.19 -4.45 3.42
CA ALA A 123 2.89 -5.70 4.12
C ALA A 123 3.27 -5.57 5.62
N ASP A 124 3.95 -6.55 6.21
CA ASP A 124 4.36 -6.57 7.61
C ASP A 124 5.84 -6.18 7.82
N GLU A 125 6.43 -5.49 6.85
CA GLU A 125 7.78 -4.94 6.96
C GLU A 125 7.93 -3.93 8.11
N SER A 126 9.14 -3.80 8.65
CA SER A 126 9.44 -2.76 9.64
C SER A 126 9.18 -1.36 9.07
N LEU A 127 8.44 -0.54 9.82
CA LEU A 127 8.01 0.79 9.38
C LEU A 127 9.18 1.72 9.04
N GLN A 128 9.17 2.24 7.82
CA GLN A 128 10.09 3.26 7.34
C GLN A 128 9.37 4.16 6.33
N TYR A 129 8.75 5.21 6.79
CA TYR A 129 7.87 6.08 5.99
C TYR A 129 8.56 6.74 4.78
N TYR A 130 9.87 6.93 4.83
CA TYR A 130 10.62 7.66 3.81
C TYR A 130 10.78 6.90 2.49
N TRP A 131 10.41 5.63 2.43
CA TRP A 131 10.49 4.84 1.19
C TRP A 131 9.71 5.49 0.04
N LYS A 132 8.57 6.17 0.32
CA LYS A 132 7.74 6.78 -0.72
C LYS A 132 8.53 7.79 -1.55
N TRP A 133 9.19 8.76 -0.92
CA TRP A 133 9.94 9.78 -1.65
C TRP A 133 11.34 9.32 -2.04
N ASP A 134 11.93 8.38 -1.34
CA ASP A 134 13.23 7.82 -1.74
C ASP A 134 13.09 6.95 -2.99
N CYS A 135 12.10 6.06 -3.06
CA CYS A 135 11.77 5.32 -4.27
C CYS A 135 11.36 6.25 -5.42
N SER A 136 10.53 7.27 -5.16
CA SER A 136 10.13 8.22 -6.19
C SER A 136 11.36 8.82 -6.89
N ARG A 137 12.32 9.35 -6.13
CA ARG A 137 13.58 9.91 -6.69
C ARG A 137 14.44 8.88 -7.43
N LYS A 138 14.45 7.63 -6.95
CA LYS A 138 15.25 6.57 -7.58
C LYS A 138 14.67 6.12 -8.91
N PHE A 139 13.34 6.08 -9.03
CA PHE A 139 12.66 5.44 -10.15
C PHE A 139 11.96 6.42 -11.10
N GLU A 140 11.94 7.72 -10.84
CA GLU A 140 11.34 8.72 -11.74
C GLU A 140 11.85 8.66 -13.19
N LYS A 141 13.13 8.33 -13.38
CA LYS A 141 13.74 8.20 -14.72
C LYS A 141 13.25 7.00 -15.51
N GLN A 142 12.64 6.02 -14.89
CA GLN A 142 12.02 4.85 -15.53
C GLN A 142 10.59 5.11 -15.98
N CYS A 143 10.01 6.26 -15.59
CA CYS A 143 8.64 6.63 -15.93
C CYS A 143 8.50 6.98 -17.41
N THR A 144 7.47 6.44 -18.04
CA THR A 144 7.04 6.71 -19.42
C THR A 144 5.57 7.15 -19.39
N ASN A 145 4.97 7.39 -20.55
CA ASN A 145 3.53 7.66 -20.63
C ASN A 145 2.66 6.41 -20.49
N ASP A 146 3.25 5.22 -20.59
CA ASP A 146 2.57 3.93 -20.45
C ASP A 146 2.81 3.34 -19.05
N ILE A 147 1.72 3.02 -18.35
CA ILE A 147 1.77 2.50 -16.97
C ILE A 147 2.44 1.12 -16.91
N ILE A 148 2.15 0.24 -17.87
CA ILE A 148 2.70 -1.11 -17.90
C ILE A 148 4.18 -1.07 -18.26
N GLN A 149 4.56 -0.29 -19.26
CA GLN A 149 5.96 -0.13 -19.64
C GLN A 149 6.78 0.46 -18.48
N THR A 150 6.26 1.46 -17.78
CA THR A 150 6.91 2.02 -16.59
C THR A 150 7.09 0.98 -15.50
N ALA A 151 6.06 0.19 -15.23
CA ALA A 151 6.14 -0.87 -14.22
C ALA A 151 7.17 -1.94 -14.58
N GLN A 152 7.25 -2.33 -15.86
CA GLN A 152 8.26 -3.27 -16.37
C GLN A 152 9.67 -2.70 -16.22
N ASN A 153 9.88 -1.43 -16.57
CA ASN A 153 11.17 -0.76 -16.44
C ASN A 153 11.64 -0.72 -14.97
N ILE A 154 10.74 -0.35 -14.05
CA ILE A 154 11.04 -0.33 -12.61
C ILE A 154 11.35 -1.73 -12.10
N ASN A 155 10.54 -2.72 -12.46
CA ASN A 155 10.75 -4.11 -12.08
C ASN A 155 12.10 -4.66 -12.57
N ALA A 156 12.48 -4.37 -13.81
CA ALA A 156 13.76 -4.75 -14.39
C ALA A 156 14.96 -4.08 -13.70
N GLN A 157 14.78 -2.85 -13.21
CA GLN A 157 15.83 -2.10 -12.50
C GLN A 157 16.09 -2.65 -11.08
N ILE A 158 15.09 -3.27 -10.44
CA ILE A 158 15.22 -3.79 -9.08
C ILE A 158 15.90 -5.18 -9.11
N LYS A 159 17.17 -5.20 -8.76
CA LYS A 159 17.98 -6.42 -8.66
C LYS A 159 18.16 -6.77 -7.19
N ILE A 160 17.55 -7.87 -6.77
CA ILE A 160 17.69 -8.47 -5.44
C ILE A 160 18.17 -9.91 -5.64
N GLU A 161 19.27 -10.25 -5.01
CA GLU A 161 19.75 -11.63 -4.98
C GLU A 161 18.88 -12.43 -4.01
N LEU A 162 18.17 -13.44 -4.55
CA LEU A 162 17.26 -14.27 -3.78
C LEU A 162 18.04 -15.42 -3.14
N SER A 163 17.94 -15.56 -1.82
CA SER A 163 18.57 -16.66 -1.09
C SER A 163 17.56 -17.43 -0.25
N PRO A 164 17.54 -18.77 -0.35
CA PRO A 164 16.67 -19.63 0.46
C PRO A 164 16.88 -19.50 1.97
N GLU A 165 18.05 -19.07 2.42
CA GLU A 165 18.37 -18.90 3.84
C GLU A 165 17.46 -17.87 4.53
N PHE A 166 16.89 -16.91 3.77
CA PHE A 166 15.99 -15.87 4.30
C PHE A 166 14.52 -16.27 4.32
N TYR A 167 14.13 -17.46 3.88
CA TYR A 167 12.71 -17.84 3.80
C TYR A 167 11.99 -17.90 5.15
N LYS A 168 12.73 -18.13 6.23
CA LYS A 168 12.18 -18.13 7.60
C LYS A 168 12.17 -16.74 8.24
N ASP A 169 12.84 -15.76 7.63
CA ASP A 169 12.92 -14.42 8.18
C ASP A 169 11.63 -13.65 7.96
N THR A 170 11.38 -12.68 8.84
CA THR A 170 10.35 -11.67 8.64
C THR A 170 10.69 -10.79 7.43
N LEU A 171 9.72 -10.03 6.93
CA LEU A 171 9.99 -9.07 5.85
C LEU A 171 11.03 -8.04 6.29
N LYS A 172 12.03 -7.85 5.43
CA LYS A 172 13.06 -6.84 5.66
C LYS A 172 12.50 -5.44 5.50
N SER A 173 13.05 -4.51 6.27
CA SER A 173 12.76 -3.10 6.08
C SER A 173 13.29 -2.59 4.73
N TYR A 174 12.68 -1.53 4.21
CA TYR A 174 13.14 -0.87 2.97
C TYR A 174 14.65 -0.61 2.96
N SER A 175 15.18 0.01 4.03
CA SER A 175 16.62 0.31 4.11
C SER A 175 17.49 -0.94 4.13
N SER A 176 17.03 -2.01 4.78
CA SER A 176 17.77 -3.27 4.83
C SER A 176 17.89 -3.89 3.44
N ILE A 177 16.78 -3.95 2.69
CA ILE A 177 16.77 -4.49 1.32
C ILE A 177 17.71 -3.66 0.41
N ILE A 178 17.60 -2.33 0.45
CA ILE A 178 18.42 -1.43 -0.38
C ILE A 178 19.91 -1.54 -0.03
N LYS A 179 20.23 -1.68 1.27
CA LYS A 179 21.63 -1.76 1.73
C LYS A 179 22.28 -3.09 1.39
N THR A 180 21.55 -4.19 1.55
CA THR A 180 22.14 -5.53 1.43
C THR A 180 22.06 -6.06 0.00
N GLY A 181 21.05 -5.71 -0.78
CA GLY A 181 20.79 -6.30 -2.10
C GLY A 181 20.34 -7.77 -2.05
N TYR A 182 20.08 -8.33 -0.86
CA TYR A 182 19.71 -9.73 -0.65
C TYR A 182 18.35 -9.84 0.03
N GLY A 183 17.58 -10.89 -0.28
CA GLY A 183 16.30 -11.14 0.35
C GLY A 183 15.60 -12.38 -0.15
N LYS A 184 14.36 -12.57 0.29
CA LYS A 184 13.43 -13.56 -0.24
C LYS A 184 12.53 -12.93 -1.32
N CYS A 185 11.73 -13.76 -2.00
CA CYS A 185 10.81 -13.27 -3.03
C CYS A 185 9.84 -12.20 -2.49
N ASP A 186 9.40 -12.34 -1.22
CA ASP A 186 8.51 -11.37 -0.58
C ASP A 186 9.17 -10.01 -0.40
N ASP A 187 10.46 -9.97 -0.01
CA ASP A 187 11.22 -8.71 0.13
C ASP A 187 11.32 -7.99 -1.21
N ARG A 188 11.60 -8.73 -2.28
CA ARG A 188 11.62 -8.16 -3.64
C ARG A 188 10.25 -7.65 -4.07
N THR A 189 9.20 -8.43 -3.83
CA THR A 189 7.82 -8.06 -4.15
C THR A 189 7.40 -6.79 -3.39
N ALA A 190 7.72 -6.70 -2.09
CA ALA A 190 7.47 -5.51 -1.29
C ALA A 190 8.20 -4.28 -1.86
N LEU A 191 9.49 -4.41 -2.22
CA LEU A 191 10.27 -3.31 -2.79
C LEU A 191 9.72 -2.86 -4.15
N VAL A 192 9.33 -3.78 -5.03
CA VAL A 192 8.72 -3.43 -6.32
C VAL A 192 7.37 -2.72 -6.10
N THR A 193 6.54 -3.20 -5.18
CA THR A 193 5.27 -2.54 -4.82
C THR A 193 5.51 -1.13 -4.28
N MET A 194 6.49 -0.94 -3.39
CA MET A 194 6.89 0.37 -2.88
C MET A 194 7.32 1.30 -4.03
N ALA A 195 8.17 0.82 -4.94
CA ALA A 195 8.67 1.60 -6.06
C ALA A 195 7.54 2.05 -7.01
N LEU A 196 6.61 1.16 -7.34
CA LEU A 196 5.45 1.47 -8.20
C LEU A 196 4.53 2.50 -7.55
N ARG A 197 4.14 2.28 -6.28
CA ARG A 197 3.28 3.21 -5.54
C ARG A 197 3.93 4.58 -5.40
N SER A 198 5.26 4.65 -5.27
CA SER A 198 6.01 5.91 -5.11
C SER A 198 6.04 6.79 -6.35
N VAL A 199 5.78 6.25 -7.53
CA VAL A 199 5.65 7.01 -8.78
C VAL A 199 4.19 7.16 -9.24
N GLY A 200 3.24 6.72 -8.39
CA GLY A 200 1.80 6.85 -8.63
C GLY A 200 1.20 5.73 -9.47
N ILE A 201 1.80 4.54 -9.47
CA ILE A 201 1.21 3.36 -10.10
C ILE A 201 0.52 2.53 -9.01
N PRO A 202 -0.83 2.39 -9.05
CA PRO A 202 -1.56 1.53 -8.11
C PRO A 202 -1.12 0.08 -8.24
N ALA A 203 -0.58 -0.45 -7.15
CA ALA A 203 -0.02 -1.79 -7.12
C ALA A 203 -0.34 -2.51 -5.80
N ALA A 204 -0.57 -3.81 -5.87
CA ALA A 204 -0.81 -4.69 -4.74
C ALA A 204 0.33 -5.70 -4.58
N PHE A 205 0.65 -6.01 -3.33
CA PHE A 205 1.48 -7.15 -2.96
C PHE A 205 0.56 -8.37 -2.90
N GLU A 206 0.78 -9.32 -3.80
CA GLU A 206 0.01 -10.55 -3.88
C GLU A 206 0.84 -11.74 -3.41
N PHE A 207 0.20 -12.73 -2.79
CA PHE A 207 0.90 -13.95 -2.42
C PHE A 207 0.01 -15.18 -2.59
N VAL A 208 0.65 -16.27 -2.95
CA VAL A 208 0.08 -17.61 -2.97
C VAL A 208 0.74 -18.37 -1.81
N PRO A 209 -0.01 -18.71 -0.74
CA PRO A 209 0.58 -19.41 0.40
C PRO A 209 1.22 -20.73 0.00
N TYR A 210 0.51 -21.50 -0.83
CA TYR A 210 1.01 -22.78 -1.36
C TYR A 210 0.47 -23.04 -2.75
N TRP A 211 1.33 -23.55 -3.64
CA TRP A 211 0.88 -24.06 -4.93
C TRP A 211 0.24 -25.44 -4.79
N GLY A 212 -0.71 -25.77 -5.67
CA GLY A 212 -1.33 -27.10 -5.72
C GLY A 212 -0.35 -28.25 -5.94
N SER A 213 0.74 -27.98 -6.65
CA SER A 213 1.78 -28.97 -7.00
C SER A 213 2.89 -29.13 -5.95
N ASN A 214 3.03 -28.21 -5.00
CA ASN A 214 4.08 -28.23 -3.97
C ASN A 214 3.69 -27.35 -2.77
N ASN A 215 4.52 -27.40 -1.72
CA ASN A 215 4.28 -26.62 -0.50
C ASN A 215 5.07 -25.31 -0.45
N ASN A 216 5.55 -24.81 -1.58
CA ASN A 216 6.23 -23.52 -1.64
C ASN A 216 5.21 -22.40 -1.91
N GLY A 217 5.33 -21.31 -1.17
CA GLY A 217 4.63 -20.07 -1.45
C GLY A 217 5.26 -19.30 -2.60
N TYR A 218 4.58 -18.25 -3.02
CA TYR A 218 5.08 -17.32 -4.03
C TYR A 218 4.44 -15.96 -3.84
N SER A 219 5.22 -14.91 -4.02
CA SER A 219 4.70 -13.54 -4.03
C SER A 219 5.00 -12.84 -5.36
N PHE A 220 4.11 -11.98 -5.76
CA PHE A 220 4.21 -11.18 -6.99
C PHE A 220 3.49 -9.86 -6.84
N VAL A 221 3.69 -8.96 -7.77
CA VAL A 221 3.04 -7.65 -7.78
C VAL A 221 1.91 -7.67 -8.80
N SER A 222 0.75 -7.13 -8.41
CA SER A 222 -0.34 -6.83 -9.32
C SER A 222 -0.48 -5.33 -9.52
N ILE A 223 -0.50 -4.87 -10.78
CA ILE A 223 -0.87 -3.50 -11.13
C ILE A 223 -2.39 -3.48 -11.24
N ILE A 224 -3.00 -2.56 -10.53
CA ILE A 224 -4.46 -2.36 -10.56
C ILE A 224 -4.75 -1.27 -11.60
N LEU A 225 -5.51 -1.60 -12.62
CA LEU A 225 -5.91 -0.65 -13.66
C LEU A 225 -7.19 0.11 -13.26
N PRO A 226 -7.50 1.26 -13.89
CA PRO A 226 -8.67 2.10 -13.51
C PRO A 226 -10.01 1.36 -13.59
N ASP A 227 -10.13 0.39 -14.50
CA ASP A 227 -11.32 -0.46 -14.69
C ASP A 227 -11.34 -1.70 -13.76
N ASN A 228 -10.49 -1.70 -12.72
CA ASN A 228 -10.25 -2.81 -11.80
C ASN A 228 -9.68 -4.08 -12.44
N LYS A 229 -9.25 -4.03 -13.70
CA LYS A 229 -8.46 -5.12 -14.23
C LYS A 229 -7.11 -5.21 -13.54
N ILE A 230 -6.65 -6.44 -13.39
CA ILE A 230 -5.39 -6.77 -12.73
C ILE A 230 -4.36 -7.17 -13.78
N TYR A 231 -3.18 -6.54 -13.71
CA TYR A 231 -2.05 -6.93 -14.53
C TYR A 231 -0.93 -7.48 -13.63
N PRO A 232 -0.73 -8.81 -13.57
CA PRO A 232 0.33 -9.41 -12.78
C PRO A 232 1.71 -9.06 -13.34
N LEU A 233 2.60 -8.54 -12.49
CA LEU A 233 3.97 -8.22 -12.83
C LEU A 233 4.90 -9.30 -12.28
N GLN A 234 5.61 -9.98 -13.15
CA GLN A 234 6.45 -11.10 -12.75
C GLN A 234 7.78 -10.65 -12.12
N ASN A 235 8.27 -11.45 -11.16
CA ASN A 235 9.53 -11.20 -10.47
C ASN A 235 10.78 -11.63 -11.28
N THR A 236 10.63 -12.12 -12.51
CA THR A 236 11.74 -12.59 -13.34
C THR A 236 11.94 -11.72 -14.56
N ASP A 237 13.16 -11.67 -15.09
CA ASP A 237 13.53 -10.95 -16.32
C ASP A 237 12.85 -11.51 -17.60
N LYS A 238 12.21 -12.65 -17.48
CA LYS A 238 11.42 -13.23 -18.56
C LYS A 238 9.98 -12.74 -18.42
N GLN A 239 9.61 -11.79 -19.25
CA GLN A 239 8.24 -11.39 -19.50
C GLN A 239 7.46 -12.60 -20.06
N ALA A 240 6.90 -13.38 -19.17
CA ALA A 240 5.78 -14.20 -19.57
C ALA A 240 4.54 -13.34 -19.35
N ASN A 241 3.66 -13.24 -20.34
CA ASN A 241 2.33 -12.66 -20.20
C ASN A 241 1.69 -13.19 -18.90
N GLY A 242 0.87 -12.37 -18.21
CA GLY A 242 0.26 -12.74 -16.94
C GLY A 242 -0.38 -14.14 -16.87
N ASP A 243 -0.75 -14.71 -18.01
CA ASP A 243 -1.26 -16.06 -18.18
C ASP A 243 -0.24 -17.17 -17.84
N TYR A 244 1.06 -16.89 -17.82
CA TYR A 244 2.06 -17.96 -17.70
C TYR A 244 2.02 -18.67 -16.33
N TYR A 245 1.82 -17.94 -15.23
CA TYR A 245 1.75 -18.56 -13.91
C TYR A 245 0.37 -19.12 -13.60
N LEU A 246 -0.69 -18.38 -13.93
CA LEU A 246 -2.07 -18.82 -13.70
C LEU A 246 -2.45 -20.03 -14.56
N SER A 247 -1.87 -20.17 -15.75
CA SER A 247 -2.13 -21.32 -16.63
C SER A 247 -1.38 -22.61 -16.26
N ARG A 248 -0.28 -22.49 -15.49
CA ARG A 248 0.60 -23.65 -15.19
C ARG A 248 0.59 -24.12 -13.75
N LYS A 249 0.14 -23.29 -12.80
CA LYS A 249 0.12 -23.63 -11.38
C LYS A 249 -1.15 -23.11 -10.73
N THR A 250 -1.88 -24.00 -10.13
CA THR A 250 -3.10 -23.65 -9.38
C THR A 250 -2.76 -23.48 -7.90
N PRO A 251 -3.17 -22.37 -7.25
CA PRO A 251 -3.06 -22.22 -5.80
C PRO A 251 -3.88 -23.28 -5.07
N LYS A 252 -3.45 -23.70 -3.88
CA LYS A 252 -4.30 -24.45 -2.97
C LYS A 252 -5.40 -23.52 -2.43
N ILE A 253 -6.63 -23.98 -2.46
CA ILE A 253 -7.77 -23.33 -1.86
C ILE A 253 -8.07 -24.08 -0.55
N TYR A 254 -8.18 -23.35 0.56
CA TYR A 254 -8.49 -23.89 1.89
C TYR A 254 -9.87 -23.42 2.34
#